data_fee6df741b5b1af9205c579718dd80af
#
_entry.id   fee6df741b5b1af9205c579718dd80af
#
_cell.length_a   1.000
_cell.length_b   1.000
_cell.length_c   1.000
_cell.angle_alpha   90.00
_cell.angle_beta   90.00
_cell.angle_gamma   90.00
#
_symmetry.space_group_name_H-M   'P 1'
#
loop_
_entity.id
_entity.type
_entity.pdbx_description
1 polymer ?
#
loop_
_entity_poly.entity_id
_entity_poly.type
_entity_poly.pdbx_seq_one_letter_code
_entity_poly.pdbx_strand_id
1 'polypeptide(L)'
;MDITKLPFNQFIGVEHSKREGYVLCLPSGDRYTNHLGTVHASALMSLAEATSGEVLLRAIGHVADSIVPVVRRFDCKFRKPSSGSIAARAAIPDTERDQLLADISTKRRGSIEITVDIYDETDLHCLSATVEWFIAQR
;
A
#
# COMPACT_ATOMS: atom_id res chain seq x y z
N MET A 1 8.30 0.41 -12.66
CA MET A 1 6.90 0.93 -12.65
C MET A 1 6.76 1.91 -11.50
N ASP A 2 6.11 3.04 -11.71
CA ASP A 2 5.79 4.02 -10.67
C ASP A 2 4.30 3.89 -10.31
N ILE A 3 4.02 3.44 -9.09
CA ILE A 3 2.65 3.20 -8.60
C ILE A 3 1.80 4.47 -8.65
N THR A 4 2.39 5.64 -8.45
CA THR A 4 1.65 6.91 -8.48
C THR A 4 1.15 7.27 -9.88
N LYS A 5 1.69 6.64 -10.91
CA LYS A 5 1.29 6.87 -12.32
C LYS A 5 0.22 5.90 -12.82
N LEU A 6 -0.18 4.91 -12.02
CA LEU A 6 -1.30 4.06 -12.37
C LEU A 6 -2.58 4.91 -12.45
N PRO A 7 -3.44 4.71 -13.46
CA PRO A 7 -4.58 5.59 -13.72
C PRO A 7 -5.47 5.84 -12.50
N PHE A 8 -5.81 4.81 -11.74
CA PHE A 8 -6.63 4.97 -10.54
C PHE A 8 -5.91 5.74 -9.44
N ASN A 9 -4.65 5.41 -9.16
CA ASN A 9 -3.85 6.09 -8.14
C ASN A 9 -3.62 7.56 -8.48
N GLN A 10 -3.41 7.85 -9.77
CA GLN A 10 -3.30 9.22 -10.27
C GLN A 10 -4.62 9.99 -10.11
N PHE A 11 -5.74 9.34 -10.42
CA PHE A 11 -7.08 9.93 -10.27
C PHE A 11 -7.38 10.33 -8.81
N ILE A 12 -7.03 9.47 -7.84
CA ILE A 12 -7.23 9.79 -6.42
C ILE A 12 -6.11 10.65 -5.82
N GLY A 13 -5.03 10.91 -6.54
CA GLY A 13 -3.96 11.81 -6.10
C GLY A 13 -2.95 11.19 -5.15
N VAL A 14 -2.66 9.89 -5.28
CA VAL A 14 -1.58 9.23 -4.52
C VAL A 14 -0.23 9.84 -4.90
N GLU A 15 0.56 10.19 -3.91
CA GLU A 15 1.88 10.79 -4.06
C GLU A 15 2.92 10.04 -3.23
N HIS A 16 4.19 10.13 -3.65
CA HIS A 16 5.30 9.71 -2.79
C HIS A 16 5.38 10.63 -1.59
N SER A 17 5.46 10.05 -0.39
CA SER A 17 5.56 10.82 0.84
C SER A 17 6.94 11.48 0.95
N LYS A 18 6.96 12.75 1.36
CA LYS A 18 8.18 13.47 1.74
C LYS A 18 8.50 13.32 3.23
N ARG A 19 7.56 12.74 3.99
CA ARG A 19 7.73 12.51 5.41
C ARG A 19 8.63 11.30 5.62
N GLU A 20 9.68 11.46 6.41
CA GLU A 20 10.63 10.39 6.71
C GLU A 20 9.93 9.18 7.33
N GLY A 21 10.27 7.97 6.84
CA GLY A 21 9.69 6.72 7.30
C GLY A 21 8.34 6.36 6.68
N TYR A 22 7.79 7.22 5.80
CA TYR A 22 6.54 6.98 5.10
C TYR A 22 6.80 6.75 3.60
N VAL A 23 5.92 5.99 2.97
CA VAL A 23 6.08 5.56 1.57
C VAL A 23 5.23 6.39 0.63
N LEU A 24 3.91 6.34 0.81
CA LEU A 24 2.94 7.08 0.01
C LEU A 24 2.04 7.92 0.90
N CYS A 25 1.39 8.91 0.31
CA CYS A 25 0.47 9.80 1.00
C CYS A 25 -0.69 10.24 0.10
N LEU A 26 -1.75 10.72 0.74
CA LEU A 26 -2.81 11.51 0.12
C LEU A 26 -2.85 12.90 0.75
N PRO A 27 -3.01 13.96 -0.05
CA PRO A 27 -3.11 15.31 0.48
C PRO A 27 -4.43 15.52 1.23
N SER A 28 -4.51 16.61 1.96
CA SER A 28 -5.76 17.11 2.51
C SER A 28 -6.69 17.61 1.39
N GLY A 29 -7.99 17.42 1.54
CA GLY A 29 -8.96 17.95 0.60
C GLY A 29 -10.36 17.41 0.80
N ASP A 30 -11.37 18.22 0.46
CA ASP A 30 -12.79 17.87 0.64
C ASP A 30 -13.20 16.61 -0.14
N ARG A 31 -12.55 16.34 -1.27
CA ARG A 31 -12.83 15.16 -2.09
C ARG A 31 -12.54 13.83 -1.37
N TYR A 32 -11.76 13.87 -0.29
CA TYR A 32 -11.41 12.68 0.51
C TYR A 32 -12.28 12.52 1.74
N THR A 33 -13.22 13.43 1.99
CA THR A 33 -14.01 13.43 3.21
C THR A 33 -15.30 12.61 3.08
N ASN A 34 -15.74 12.08 4.22
CA ASN A 34 -17.00 11.39 4.38
C ASN A 34 -18.09 12.35 4.93
N HIS A 35 -19.26 11.80 5.26
CA HIS A 35 -20.39 12.53 5.82
C HIS A 35 -20.14 13.18 7.19
N LEU A 36 -19.06 12.79 7.86
CA LEU A 36 -18.63 13.35 9.16
C LEU A 36 -17.54 14.43 9.03
N GLY A 37 -17.08 14.70 7.80
CA GLY A 37 -15.98 15.63 7.55
C GLY A 37 -14.60 15.04 7.87
N THR A 38 -14.50 13.74 8.14
CA THR A 38 -13.23 13.03 8.32
C THR A 38 -12.82 12.33 7.04
N VAL A 39 -11.59 11.81 6.98
CA VAL A 39 -11.11 11.09 5.80
C VAL A 39 -11.95 9.84 5.56
N HIS A 40 -12.44 9.68 4.34
CA HIS A 40 -13.30 8.55 3.95
C HIS A 40 -12.55 7.22 4.08
N ALA A 41 -13.24 6.21 4.57
CA ALA A 41 -12.69 4.85 4.69
C ALA A 41 -12.09 4.34 3.38
N SER A 42 -12.74 4.59 2.25
CA SER A 42 -12.24 4.17 0.92
C SER A 42 -10.95 4.87 0.52
N ALA A 43 -10.73 6.12 0.94
CA ALA A 43 -9.46 6.81 0.71
C ALA A 43 -8.32 6.16 1.50
N LEU A 44 -8.57 5.82 2.76
CA LEU A 44 -7.63 5.09 3.61
C LEU A 44 -7.29 3.72 3.02
N MET A 45 -8.30 2.96 2.59
CA MET A 45 -8.10 1.63 1.99
C MET A 45 -7.31 1.72 0.68
N SER A 46 -7.60 2.69 -0.18
CA SER A 46 -6.89 2.90 -1.44
C SER A 46 -5.42 3.22 -1.20
N LEU A 47 -5.12 4.08 -0.22
CA LEU A 47 -3.74 4.40 0.14
C LEU A 47 -3.00 3.17 0.70
N ALA A 48 -3.65 2.36 1.52
CA ALA A 48 -3.06 1.15 2.07
C ALA A 48 -2.72 0.13 0.99
N GLU A 49 -3.64 -0.11 0.05
CA GLU A 49 -3.42 -1.02 -1.08
C GLU A 49 -2.26 -0.53 -1.94
N ALA A 50 -2.28 0.73 -2.38
CA ALA A 50 -1.23 1.32 -3.19
C ALA A 50 0.15 1.25 -2.50
N THR A 51 0.20 1.51 -1.20
CA THR A 51 1.45 1.45 -0.42
C THR A 51 2.00 0.02 -0.36
N SER A 52 1.14 -0.98 -0.16
CA SER A 52 1.56 -2.38 -0.17
C SER A 52 2.14 -2.79 -1.53
N GLY A 53 1.54 -2.33 -2.63
CA GLY A 53 2.04 -2.55 -3.99
C GLY A 53 3.40 -1.89 -4.23
N GLU A 54 3.58 -0.66 -3.74
CA GLU A 54 4.84 0.07 -3.87
C GLU A 54 5.99 -0.65 -3.16
N VAL A 55 5.80 -1.08 -1.91
CA VAL A 55 6.86 -1.78 -1.18
C VAL A 55 7.12 -3.16 -1.76
N LEU A 56 6.10 -3.84 -2.30
CA LEU A 56 6.27 -5.10 -3.02
C LEU A 56 7.17 -4.91 -4.25
N LEU A 57 6.85 -3.93 -5.10
CA LEU A 57 7.63 -3.66 -6.30
C LEU A 57 9.07 -3.23 -5.98
N ARG A 58 9.29 -2.46 -4.94
CA ARG A 58 10.65 -2.12 -4.48
C ARG A 58 11.43 -3.36 -4.06
N ALA A 59 10.77 -4.29 -3.38
CA ALA A 59 11.42 -5.50 -2.87
C ALA A 59 11.80 -6.49 -3.99
N ILE A 60 10.98 -6.61 -5.04
CA ILE A 60 11.14 -7.61 -6.10
C ILE A 60 11.29 -6.98 -7.50
N GLY A 61 11.64 -5.69 -7.58
CA GLY A 61 11.64 -4.91 -8.81
C GLY A 61 12.47 -5.51 -9.97
N HIS A 62 13.53 -6.24 -9.65
CA HIS A 62 14.37 -6.91 -10.65
C HIS A 62 13.66 -8.04 -11.42
N VAL A 63 12.54 -8.56 -10.91
CA VAL A 63 11.70 -9.56 -11.58
C VAL A 63 10.32 -9.02 -11.96
N ALA A 64 10.05 -7.72 -11.72
CA ALA A 64 8.73 -7.12 -11.90
C ALA A 64 8.15 -7.31 -13.32
N ASP A 65 8.99 -7.24 -14.35
CA ASP A 65 8.55 -7.39 -15.73
C ASP A 65 8.14 -8.82 -16.11
N SER A 66 8.59 -9.81 -15.32
CA SER A 66 8.32 -11.22 -15.55
C SER A 66 7.17 -11.78 -14.73
N ILE A 67 6.51 -10.95 -13.93
CA ILE A 67 5.47 -11.38 -12.98
C ILE A 67 4.16 -10.62 -13.16
N VAL A 68 3.10 -11.20 -12.61
CA VAL A 68 1.78 -10.58 -12.49
C VAL A 68 1.37 -10.61 -11.02
N PRO A 69 1.49 -9.49 -10.29
CA PRO A 69 0.98 -9.38 -8.92
C PRO A 69 -0.50 -9.02 -8.93
N VAL A 70 -1.29 -9.68 -8.09
CA VAL A 70 -2.71 -9.36 -7.88
C VAL A 70 -3.04 -9.43 -6.41
N VAL A 71 -3.87 -8.50 -5.94
CA VAL A 71 -4.40 -8.55 -4.57
C VAL A 71 -5.42 -9.69 -4.48
N ARG A 72 -5.27 -10.54 -3.48
CA ARG A 72 -6.17 -11.65 -3.21
C ARG A 72 -7.04 -11.41 -1.98
N ARG A 73 -6.48 -10.76 -0.96
CA ARG A 73 -7.19 -10.48 0.28
C ARG A 73 -6.74 -9.14 0.86
N PHE A 74 -7.69 -8.42 1.42
CA PHE A 74 -7.46 -7.14 2.09
C PHE A 74 -8.26 -7.14 3.40
N ASP A 75 -7.54 -7.13 4.53
CA ASP A 75 -8.11 -7.00 5.86
C ASP A 75 -7.65 -5.68 6.47
N CYS A 76 -8.58 -4.90 7.02
CA CYS A 76 -8.20 -3.66 7.68
C CYS A 76 -8.99 -3.41 8.96
N LYS A 77 -8.36 -2.70 9.88
CA LYS A 77 -8.97 -2.17 11.08
C LYS A 77 -8.87 -0.66 11.05
N PHE A 78 -10.01 0.01 11.06
CA PHE A 78 -10.10 1.46 11.24
C PHE A 78 -9.95 1.77 12.72
N ARG A 79 -8.97 2.59 13.09
CA ARG A 79 -8.61 2.83 14.49
C ARG A 79 -9.18 4.13 15.02
N LYS A 80 -8.91 5.23 14.34
CA LYS A 80 -9.34 6.58 14.73
C LYS A 80 -9.78 7.36 13.49
N PRO A 81 -10.83 8.18 13.60
CA PRO A 81 -11.15 9.14 12.56
C PRO A 81 -9.97 10.07 12.32
N SER A 82 -9.62 10.28 11.06
CA SER A 82 -8.52 11.16 10.68
C SER A 82 -9.01 12.37 9.90
N SER A 83 -8.24 13.44 9.95
CA SER A 83 -8.48 14.64 9.17
C SER A 83 -7.18 15.18 8.61
N GLY A 84 -7.27 15.95 7.52
CA GLY A 84 -6.10 16.48 6.84
C GLY A 84 -5.40 15.44 5.97
N SER A 85 -4.10 15.61 5.77
CA SER A 85 -3.30 14.67 4.99
C SER A 85 -3.03 13.37 5.75
N ILE A 86 -2.92 12.28 5.01
CA ILE A 86 -2.62 10.95 5.54
C ILE A 86 -1.41 10.37 4.84
N ALA A 87 -0.59 9.63 5.58
CA ALA A 87 0.60 8.97 5.07
C ALA A 87 0.67 7.53 5.54
N ALA A 88 1.15 6.66 4.67
CA ALA A 88 1.24 5.24 4.91
C ALA A 88 2.68 4.77 4.97
N ARG A 89 2.94 3.82 5.86
CA ARG A 89 4.22 3.13 5.99
C ARG A 89 4.02 1.62 5.96
N ALA A 90 4.96 0.94 5.34
CA ALA A 90 5.02 -0.51 5.28
C ALA A 90 6.45 -0.94 5.02
N ALA A 91 6.79 -2.17 5.39
CA ALA A 91 8.06 -2.79 5.09
C ALA A 91 7.87 -4.29 4.88
N ILE A 92 8.71 -4.88 4.07
CA ILE A 92 8.78 -6.33 3.88
C ILE A 92 10.10 -6.81 4.51
N PRO A 93 10.04 -7.70 5.53
CA PRO A 93 11.25 -8.29 6.09
C PRO A 93 12.06 -9.03 5.01
N ASP A 94 13.38 -8.96 5.09
CA ASP A 94 14.28 -9.60 4.12
C ASP A 94 14.03 -11.10 3.98
N THR A 95 13.72 -11.79 5.08
CA THR A 95 13.40 -13.22 5.09
C THR A 95 12.14 -13.54 4.28
N GLU A 96 11.10 -12.73 4.40
CA GLU A 96 9.84 -12.91 3.63
C GLU A 96 10.04 -12.57 2.16
N ARG A 97 10.80 -11.52 1.86
CA ARG A 97 11.18 -11.18 0.48
C ARG A 97 11.94 -12.34 -0.18
N ASP A 98 12.95 -12.87 0.51
CA ASP A 98 13.81 -13.93 -0.02
C ASP A 98 13.03 -15.24 -0.24
N GLN A 99 12.09 -15.55 0.67
CA GLN A 99 11.19 -16.69 0.50
C GLN A 99 10.26 -16.51 -0.70
N LEU A 100 9.70 -15.32 -0.88
CA LEU A 100 8.85 -15.01 -2.03
C LEU A 100 9.61 -15.18 -3.34
N LEU A 101 10.83 -14.64 -3.43
CA LEU A 101 11.68 -14.78 -4.61
C LEU A 101 12.03 -16.24 -4.91
N ALA A 102 12.33 -17.04 -3.88
CA ALA A 102 12.58 -18.46 -4.02
C ALA A 102 11.33 -19.21 -4.53
N ASP A 103 10.16 -18.90 -4.02
CA ASP A 103 8.90 -19.51 -4.47
C ASP A 103 8.58 -19.15 -5.93
N ILE A 104 8.76 -17.89 -6.32
CA ILE A 104 8.59 -17.46 -7.72
C ILE A 104 9.55 -18.21 -8.63
N SER A 105 10.80 -18.35 -8.23
CA SER A 105 11.84 -19.03 -9.02
C SER A 105 11.57 -20.53 -9.18
N THR A 106 11.15 -21.21 -8.12
CA THR A 106 11.00 -22.68 -8.11
C THR A 106 9.60 -23.15 -8.46
N LYS A 107 8.56 -22.44 -8.00
CA LYS A 107 7.14 -22.82 -8.16
C LYS A 107 6.42 -21.97 -9.21
N ARG A 108 7.09 -20.94 -9.76
CA ARG A 108 6.55 -19.94 -10.70
C ARG A 108 5.37 -19.12 -10.13
N ARG A 109 5.21 -19.13 -8.83
CA ARG A 109 4.18 -18.37 -8.10
C ARG A 109 4.56 -18.27 -6.62
N GLY A 110 3.98 -17.26 -5.96
CA GLY A 110 4.14 -17.08 -4.52
C GLY A 110 3.05 -16.17 -3.97
N SER A 111 2.99 -16.06 -2.66
CA SER A 111 2.12 -15.13 -1.95
C SER A 111 2.87 -14.44 -0.84
N ILE A 112 2.47 -13.22 -0.52
CA ILE A 112 3.03 -12.46 0.59
C ILE A 112 1.94 -11.61 1.23
N GLU A 113 1.96 -11.50 2.55
CA GLU A 113 1.13 -10.58 3.32
C GLU A 113 1.96 -9.35 3.71
N ILE A 114 1.44 -8.17 3.41
CA ILE A 114 2.12 -6.90 3.71
C ILE A 114 1.24 -6.10 4.65
N THR A 115 1.78 -5.77 5.81
CA THR A 115 1.10 -4.91 6.79
C THR A 115 1.41 -3.45 6.50
N VAL A 116 0.35 -2.65 6.46
CA VAL A 116 0.41 -1.20 6.22
C VAL A 116 -0.24 -0.48 7.38
N ASP A 117 0.41 0.55 7.88
CA ASP A 117 -0.13 1.46 8.89
C ASP A 117 -0.25 2.86 8.31
N ILE A 118 -1.40 3.52 8.56
CA ILE A 118 -1.67 4.88 8.13
C ILE A 118 -1.78 5.80 9.33
N TYR A 119 -1.14 6.95 9.22
CA TYR A 119 -1.14 8.03 10.22
C TYR A 119 -1.56 9.33 9.56
N ASP A 120 -2.23 10.20 10.32
CA ASP A 120 -2.50 11.56 9.88
C ASP A 120 -1.32 12.50 10.19
N GLU A 121 -1.45 13.76 9.83
CA GLU A 121 -0.40 14.78 10.03
C GLU A 121 -0.09 15.09 11.49
N THR A 122 -0.95 14.66 12.43
CA THR A 122 -0.76 14.80 13.88
C THR A 122 -0.20 13.53 14.55
N ASP A 123 0.29 12.55 13.77
CA ASP A 123 0.73 11.24 14.24
C ASP A 123 -0.38 10.35 14.82
N LEU A 124 -1.63 10.63 14.50
CA LEU A 124 -2.74 9.78 14.89
C LEU A 124 -2.79 8.53 14.03
N HIS A 125 -2.75 7.35 14.65
CA HIS A 125 -2.85 6.06 13.94
C HIS A 125 -4.29 5.79 13.52
N CYS A 126 -4.56 5.86 12.22
CA CYS A 126 -5.90 5.85 11.66
C CYS A 126 -6.35 4.48 11.16
N LEU A 127 -5.42 3.69 10.60
CA LEU A 127 -5.72 2.39 10.01
C LEU A 127 -4.53 1.46 10.11
N SER A 128 -4.83 0.18 10.35
CA SER A 128 -3.91 -0.93 10.10
C SER A 128 -4.54 -1.86 9.08
N ALA A 129 -3.78 -2.25 8.05
CA ALA A 129 -4.24 -3.18 7.02
C ALA A 129 -3.22 -4.29 6.81
N THR A 130 -3.71 -5.46 6.41
CA THR A 130 -2.90 -6.56 5.88
C THR A 130 -3.39 -6.88 4.49
N VAL A 131 -2.50 -6.76 3.51
CA VAL A 131 -2.79 -6.99 2.09
C VAL A 131 -2.06 -8.24 1.63
N GLU A 132 -2.82 -9.25 1.22
CA GLU A 132 -2.26 -10.46 0.64
C GLU A 132 -2.14 -10.30 -0.87
N TRP A 133 -0.90 -10.38 -1.35
CA TRP A 133 -0.58 -10.39 -2.77
C TRP A 133 -0.28 -11.81 -3.24
N PHE A 134 -0.89 -12.19 -4.35
CA PHE A 134 -0.53 -13.38 -5.11
C PHE A 134 0.27 -12.96 -6.33
N ILE A 135 1.40 -13.60 -6.53
CA ILE A 135 2.31 -13.31 -7.62
C ILE A 135 2.47 -14.55 -8.47
N ALA A 136 2.23 -14.44 -9.76
CA ALA A 136 2.50 -15.50 -10.73
C ALA A 136 3.52 -15.03 -11.75
N GLN A 137 4.34 -15.95 -12.26
CA GLN A 137 5.20 -15.69 -13.39
C GLN A 137 4.38 -15.62 -14.67
N ARG A 138 4.71 -14.70 -15.56
CA ARG A 138 4.09 -14.58 -16.89
C ARG A 138 4.38 -15.77 -17.78
#